data_b9e85d4c1cf272553aa4039786e26b80
#
_entry.id   b9e85d4c1cf272553aa4039786e26b80
#
_cell.length_a   1.000
_cell.length_b   1.000
_cell.length_c   1.000
_cell.angle_alpha   90.00
_cell.angle_beta   90.00
_cell.angle_gamma   90.00
#
_symmetry.space_group_name_H-M   'P 1'
#
loop_
_entity.id
_entity.type
_entity.pdbx_description
1 polymer ?
#
loop_
_entity_poly.entity_id
_entity_poly.type
_entity_poly.pdbx_seq_one_letter_code
_entity_poly.pdbx_strand_id
1 'polypeptide(L)'
;MSDLFTPYKLGPVTLRNRTIRSAAFESMGKNFGPTEQLKEYHVAVARGGIGMTTLAYAAVSRSGLSFNKQLWLRPEIVPGLRDITDAIHREGAAAAIQIGHCGNMTHWTTAGQMPIGASSGINLYAYTPVRGMRRSEIEQVARDFGRAVRTAHDAGFDSVEVHAGHGYLISQFLSPYTNHRRDEYGGSLENRMRFMRMCLSEAVEAARACGMAITVKHNMYDGFKGGIEIPESLEIAKVIESFGVDGIVLSAGFVSKAPMAVMRGLIPLYTMSYYSPLWLRYFIRWCGPFMIKQFPFEECYFLEDAKKFRAALKGPLIYVGGLVSREGIDRALDAGFEMVQMARALVNDPGFVNKLREGDASTRSACDHRNYCIARMYSVDMKCCKNCPDLPRKIREELAKLP
;
A
#
# COMPACT_ATOMS: atom_id res chain seq x y z
N MET A 1 26.37 -11.38 4.29
CA MET A 1 24.91 -11.53 4.16
C MET A 1 24.28 -11.01 5.42
N SER A 2 23.34 -10.08 5.32
CA SER A 2 22.61 -9.60 6.51
C SER A 2 21.53 -10.62 6.84
N ASP A 3 21.57 -11.17 8.07
CA ASP A 3 20.52 -12.06 8.53
C ASP A 3 19.18 -11.31 8.69
N LEU A 4 18.09 -11.95 8.27
CA LEU A 4 16.71 -11.42 8.39
C LEU A 4 16.40 -10.95 9.81
N PHE A 5 16.95 -11.63 10.83
CA PHE A 5 16.65 -11.38 12.24
C PHE A 5 17.63 -10.43 12.94
N THR A 6 18.60 -9.87 12.22
CA THR A 6 19.42 -8.80 12.77
C THR A 6 18.61 -7.50 12.90
N PRO A 7 18.71 -6.77 14.02
CA PRO A 7 18.10 -5.46 14.15
C PRO A 7 18.52 -4.50 13.03
N TYR A 8 17.61 -3.62 12.61
CA TYR A 8 17.88 -2.64 11.59
C TYR A 8 17.45 -1.25 12.04
N LYS A 9 18.31 -0.25 11.82
CA LYS A 9 18.03 1.16 12.14
C LYS A 9 17.42 1.84 10.91
N LEU A 10 16.10 2.06 10.95
CA LEU A 10 15.34 2.80 9.95
C LEU A 10 15.22 4.26 10.40
N GLY A 11 16.06 5.16 9.91
CA GLY A 11 16.12 6.54 10.43
C GLY A 11 16.33 6.57 11.96
N PRO A 12 15.45 7.21 12.72
CA PRO A 12 15.54 7.26 14.18
C PRO A 12 15.05 5.96 14.88
N VAL A 13 14.37 5.06 14.16
CA VAL A 13 13.70 3.87 14.73
C VAL A 13 14.55 2.63 14.58
N THR A 14 14.72 1.85 15.66
CA THR A 14 15.38 0.54 15.62
C THR A 14 14.35 -0.56 15.57
N LEU A 15 14.31 -1.30 14.45
CA LEU A 15 13.46 -2.47 14.26
C LEU A 15 14.17 -3.72 14.81
N ARG A 16 13.41 -4.61 15.48
CA ARG A 16 13.95 -5.87 16.02
C ARG A 16 14.42 -6.88 14.96
N ASN A 17 13.99 -6.71 13.71
CA ASN A 17 14.41 -7.47 12.53
C ASN A 17 14.04 -6.72 11.24
N ARG A 18 14.39 -7.28 10.08
CA ARG A 18 14.26 -6.66 8.75
C ARG A 18 12.91 -6.90 8.07
N THR A 19 11.88 -7.33 8.81
CA THR A 19 10.56 -7.62 8.25
C THR A 19 9.54 -6.52 8.54
N ILE A 20 8.73 -6.18 7.52
CA ILE A 20 7.67 -5.20 7.62
C ILE A 20 6.36 -5.82 7.08
N ARG A 21 5.26 -5.66 7.81
CA ARG A 21 3.92 -5.91 7.23
C ARG A 21 3.62 -4.79 6.27
N SER A 22 3.54 -5.13 4.98
CA SER A 22 3.27 -4.17 3.91
C SER A 22 1.90 -3.53 4.06
N ALA A 23 1.84 -2.23 3.81
CA ALA A 23 0.58 -1.52 3.71
C ALA A 23 -0.34 -2.19 2.68
N ALA A 24 -1.45 -2.74 3.13
CA ALA A 24 -2.53 -3.29 2.32
C ALA A 24 -3.85 -2.98 3.03
N PHE A 25 -4.80 -2.42 2.29
CA PHE A 25 -6.05 -1.92 2.86
C PHE A 25 -6.80 -3.01 3.64
N GLU A 26 -7.01 -2.79 4.93
CA GLU A 26 -7.64 -3.77 5.83
C GLU A 26 -9.17 -3.78 5.72
N SER A 27 -9.79 -2.64 5.39
CA SER A 27 -11.25 -2.43 5.41
C SER A 27 -11.88 -2.70 6.79
N MET A 28 -11.19 -2.33 7.85
CA MET A 28 -11.59 -2.57 9.24
C MET A 28 -11.90 -1.28 10.01
N GLY A 29 -11.94 -0.13 9.35
CA GLY A 29 -12.36 1.13 9.96
C GLY A 29 -13.88 1.26 10.09
N LYS A 30 -14.33 2.15 10.99
CA LYS A 30 -15.72 2.56 11.16
C LYS A 30 -15.77 4.08 11.32
N ASN A 31 -16.68 4.74 10.58
CA ASN A 31 -16.78 6.21 10.60
C ASN A 31 -15.42 6.90 10.33
N PHE A 32 -14.61 6.30 9.44
CA PHE A 32 -13.26 6.75 9.09
C PHE A 32 -12.27 6.79 10.26
N GLY A 33 -12.53 6.03 11.31
CA GLY A 33 -11.70 5.87 12.49
C GLY A 33 -11.33 4.42 12.77
N PRO A 34 -10.41 4.18 13.73
CA PRO A 34 -9.96 2.86 14.13
C PRO A 34 -11.07 2.05 14.82
N THR A 35 -10.89 0.73 14.87
CA THR A 35 -11.77 -0.22 15.54
C THR A 35 -10.95 -1.25 16.31
N GLU A 36 -11.61 -1.98 17.22
CA GLU A 36 -10.99 -3.11 17.93
C GLU A 36 -10.52 -4.19 16.95
N GLN A 37 -11.30 -4.50 15.90
CA GLN A 37 -10.90 -5.45 14.86
C GLN A 37 -9.58 -5.07 14.18
N LEU A 38 -9.37 -3.77 13.89
CA LEU A 38 -8.11 -3.28 13.32
C LEU A 38 -6.96 -3.44 14.29
N LYS A 39 -7.19 -3.15 15.59
CA LYS A 39 -6.21 -3.36 16.66
C LYS A 39 -5.80 -4.83 16.78
N GLU A 40 -6.77 -5.73 16.93
CA GLU A 40 -6.52 -7.17 17.03
C GLU A 40 -5.71 -7.71 15.84
N TYR A 41 -6.03 -7.24 14.62
CA TYR A 41 -5.32 -7.63 13.41
C TYR A 41 -3.83 -7.26 13.48
N HIS A 42 -3.50 -6.03 13.83
CA HIS A 42 -2.10 -5.57 13.89
C HIS A 42 -1.34 -6.11 15.10
N VAL A 43 -2.02 -6.28 16.23
CA VAL A 43 -1.44 -6.93 17.42
C VAL A 43 -1.10 -8.39 17.15
N ALA A 44 -1.96 -9.14 16.44
CA ALA A 44 -1.66 -10.51 16.06
C ALA A 44 -0.40 -10.61 15.18
N VAL A 45 -0.22 -9.70 14.22
CA VAL A 45 0.99 -9.63 13.38
C VAL A 45 2.22 -9.22 14.19
N ALA A 46 2.08 -8.27 15.14
CA ALA A 46 3.16 -7.86 16.03
C ALA A 46 3.62 -9.03 16.93
N ARG A 47 2.68 -9.72 17.57
CA ARG A 47 2.95 -10.95 18.36
C ARG A 47 3.58 -12.06 17.52
N GLY A 48 3.25 -12.10 16.23
CA GLY A 48 3.81 -13.02 15.24
C GLY A 48 5.27 -12.77 14.85
N GLY A 49 5.95 -11.79 15.47
CA GLY A 49 7.38 -11.58 15.34
C GLY A 49 7.80 -10.53 14.32
N ILE A 50 6.87 -9.82 13.66
CA ILE A 50 7.20 -8.78 12.67
C ILE A 50 8.03 -7.64 13.27
N GLY A 51 8.99 -7.08 12.51
CA GLY A 51 9.76 -5.92 12.95
C GLY A 51 8.93 -4.64 13.03
N MET A 52 8.09 -4.41 12.01
CA MET A 52 7.19 -3.27 11.93
C MET A 52 5.88 -3.66 11.25
N THR A 53 4.74 -3.17 11.74
CA THR A 53 3.44 -3.35 11.07
C THR A 53 2.90 -2.01 10.58
N THR A 54 2.43 -1.95 9.30
CA THR A 54 1.96 -0.71 8.66
C THR A 54 0.45 -0.73 8.48
N LEU A 55 -0.27 0.15 9.16
CA LEU A 55 -1.70 0.38 8.94
C LEU A 55 -1.91 1.02 7.55
N ALA A 56 -2.94 0.63 6.80
CA ALA A 56 -3.07 1.05 5.40
C ALA A 56 -4.49 1.35 4.92
N TYR A 57 -4.58 2.33 4.04
CA TYR A 57 -3.86 3.59 4.15
C TYR A 57 -4.79 4.62 4.76
N ALA A 58 -4.26 5.55 5.49
CA ALA A 58 -5.05 6.64 6.05
C ALA A 58 -5.05 7.83 5.08
N ALA A 59 -6.24 8.35 4.78
CA ALA A 59 -6.38 9.54 3.95
C ALA A 59 -5.85 10.77 4.71
N VAL A 60 -5.07 11.61 4.03
CA VAL A 60 -4.53 12.88 4.59
C VAL A 60 -5.60 13.96 4.70
N SER A 61 -6.70 13.81 3.95
CA SER A 61 -7.88 14.70 3.96
C SER A 61 -9.13 13.90 3.66
N ARG A 62 -10.31 14.48 3.91
CA ARG A 62 -11.60 13.83 3.59
C ARG A 62 -11.74 13.53 2.10
N SER A 63 -11.28 14.43 1.22
CA SER A 63 -11.27 14.23 -0.23
C SER A 63 -10.37 13.08 -0.70
N GLY A 64 -9.44 12.65 0.15
CA GLY A 64 -8.50 11.56 -0.11
C GLY A 64 -9.02 10.15 0.23
N LEU A 65 -10.26 10.01 0.68
CA LEU A 65 -10.87 8.73 1.01
C LEU A 65 -11.27 7.95 -0.25
N SER A 66 -10.81 6.69 -0.35
CA SER A 66 -11.24 5.74 -1.40
C SER A 66 -12.47 4.94 -0.99
N PHE A 67 -12.59 4.60 0.30
CA PHE A 67 -13.57 3.65 0.82
C PHE A 67 -14.16 4.08 2.16
N ASN A 68 -15.40 3.66 2.44
CA ASN A 68 -16.12 4.03 3.66
C ASN A 68 -15.51 3.45 4.96
N LYS A 69 -14.74 2.38 4.85
CA LYS A 69 -14.07 1.73 6.00
C LYS A 69 -12.59 2.09 6.13
N GLN A 70 -12.18 3.13 5.45
CA GLN A 70 -10.82 3.64 5.48
C GLN A 70 -10.62 4.63 6.64
N LEU A 71 -9.39 4.76 7.13
CA LEU A 71 -9.01 5.77 8.09
C LEU A 71 -8.87 7.15 7.40
N TRP A 72 -9.25 8.20 8.10
CA TRP A 72 -8.94 9.59 7.75
C TRP A 72 -8.23 10.24 8.93
N LEU A 73 -6.96 10.61 8.76
CA LEU A 73 -6.15 11.22 9.81
C LEU A 73 -6.69 12.61 10.18
N ARG A 74 -7.14 12.71 11.42
CA ARG A 74 -7.65 13.91 12.06
C ARG A 74 -7.54 13.78 13.58
N PRO A 75 -7.56 14.91 14.35
CA PRO A 75 -7.35 14.88 15.80
C PRO A 75 -8.29 13.93 16.55
N GLU A 76 -9.55 13.80 16.12
CA GLU A 76 -10.58 13.04 16.83
C GLU A 76 -10.31 11.54 16.89
N ILE A 77 -9.51 11.00 15.96
CA ILE A 77 -9.18 9.56 15.95
C ILE A 77 -7.85 9.25 16.62
N VAL A 78 -7.08 10.25 17.06
CA VAL A 78 -5.78 10.07 17.70
C VAL A 78 -5.85 9.16 18.93
N PRO A 79 -6.80 9.31 19.86
CA PRO A 79 -6.86 8.43 21.03
C PRO A 79 -7.03 6.95 20.67
N GLY A 80 -7.90 6.65 19.69
CA GLY A 80 -8.11 5.27 19.23
C GLY A 80 -6.92 4.70 18.46
N LEU A 81 -6.18 5.52 17.72
CA LEU A 81 -4.93 5.11 17.06
C LEU A 81 -3.82 4.88 18.08
N ARG A 82 -3.74 5.71 19.13
CA ARG A 82 -2.77 5.53 20.23
C ARG A 82 -2.97 4.20 20.94
N ASP A 83 -4.22 3.81 21.20
CA ASP A 83 -4.50 2.49 21.77
C ASP A 83 -3.99 1.34 20.89
N ILE A 84 -4.04 1.50 19.54
CA ILE A 84 -3.47 0.52 18.60
C ILE A 84 -1.94 0.52 18.67
N THR A 85 -1.29 1.68 18.60
CA THR A 85 0.18 1.77 18.60
C THR A 85 0.77 1.27 19.92
N ASP A 86 0.17 1.62 21.06
CA ASP A 86 0.58 1.13 22.37
C ASP A 86 0.43 -0.40 22.46
N ALA A 87 -0.62 -0.96 21.88
CA ALA A 87 -0.81 -2.41 21.86
C ALA A 87 0.22 -3.13 20.97
N ILE A 88 0.60 -2.54 19.82
CA ILE A 88 1.66 -3.04 18.94
C ILE A 88 3.01 -2.99 19.64
N HIS A 89 3.33 -1.88 20.33
CA HIS A 89 4.59 -1.69 21.06
C HIS A 89 4.74 -2.70 22.21
N ARG A 90 3.65 -3.03 22.93
CA ARG A 90 3.69 -4.08 23.96
C ARG A 90 4.11 -5.45 23.43
N GLU A 91 3.85 -5.73 22.15
CA GLU A 91 4.32 -6.96 21.48
C GLU A 91 5.73 -6.81 20.86
N GLY A 92 6.42 -5.69 21.11
CA GLY A 92 7.80 -5.44 20.69
C GLY A 92 7.98 -5.15 19.18
N ALA A 93 6.95 -4.80 18.47
CA ALA A 93 7.03 -4.36 17.06
C ALA A 93 6.91 -2.83 16.98
N ALA A 94 7.51 -2.22 15.95
CA ALA A 94 7.27 -0.83 15.61
C ALA A 94 5.92 -0.68 14.88
N ALA A 95 5.29 0.48 15.06
CA ALA A 95 4.03 0.85 14.43
C ALA A 95 4.25 1.87 13.32
N ALA A 96 3.79 1.57 12.10
CA ALA A 96 3.80 2.50 10.97
C ALA A 96 2.39 2.73 10.44
N ILE A 97 2.20 3.86 9.74
CA ILE A 97 0.97 4.13 9.01
C ILE A 97 1.28 4.63 7.61
N GLN A 98 0.62 4.07 6.60
CA GLN A 98 0.69 4.60 5.25
C GLN A 98 -0.27 5.76 5.10
N ILE A 99 0.22 6.89 4.59
CA ILE A 99 -0.57 8.10 4.33
C ILE A 99 -0.68 8.37 2.85
N GLY A 100 -1.86 8.80 2.40
CA GLY A 100 -2.10 9.04 0.99
C GLY A 100 -3.37 9.81 0.69
N HIS A 101 -3.59 10.06 -0.58
CA HIS A 101 -4.81 10.67 -1.13
C HIS A 101 -5.23 9.88 -2.38
N CYS A 102 -6.48 9.43 -2.45
CA CYS A 102 -6.96 8.58 -3.55
C CYS A 102 -6.96 9.26 -4.92
N GLY A 103 -7.01 10.60 -4.95
CA GLY A 103 -7.22 11.31 -6.19
C GLY A 103 -8.57 10.95 -6.82
N ASN A 104 -8.52 10.50 -8.07
CA ASN A 104 -9.72 10.09 -8.81
C ASN A 104 -10.28 8.71 -8.40
N MET A 105 -9.58 7.96 -7.55
CA MET A 105 -9.92 6.58 -7.17
C MET A 105 -10.97 6.53 -6.04
N THR A 106 -12.07 7.29 -6.18
CA THR A 106 -13.14 7.37 -5.18
C THR A 106 -14.48 7.66 -5.84
N HIS A 107 -15.56 7.49 -5.07
CA HIS A 107 -16.90 7.93 -5.41
C HIS A 107 -17.25 9.20 -4.62
N TRP A 108 -18.06 10.10 -5.19
CA TRP A 108 -18.44 11.37 -4.57
C TRP A 108 -19.12 11.22 -3.20
N THR A 109 -19.84 10.10 -2.98
CA THR A 109 -20.46 9.79 -1.68
C THR A 109 -19.44 9.49 -0.58
N THR A 110 -18.30 8.91 -0.93
CA THR A 110 -17.20 8.61 0.00
C THR A 110 -16.35 9.85 0.26
N ALA A 111 -15.94 10.54 -0.80
CA ALA A 111 -15.12 11.76 -0.69
C ALA A 111 -15.90 12.96 -0.10
N GLY A 112 -17.23 12.93 -0.12
CA GLY A 112 -18.08 14.03 0.31
C GLY A 112 -18.12 15.22 -0.67
N GLN A 113 -17.47 15.05 -1.82
CA GLN A 113 -17.43 16.05 -2.91
C GLN A 113 -17.14 15.35 -4.24
N MET A 114 -17.20 16.08 -5.35
CA MET A 114 -16.74 15.58 -6.64
C MET A 114 -15.27 15.14 -6.53
N PRO A 115 -14.91 13.90 -6.93
CA PRO A 115 -13.53 13.44 -6.95
C PRO A 115 -12.60 14.42 -7.68
N ILE A 116 -11.42 14.61 -7.13
CA ILE A 116 -10.38 15.47 -7.69
C ILE A 116 -9.18 14.62 -8.10
N GLY A 117 -8.47 15.03 -9.15
CA GLY A 117 -7.30 14.31 -9.65
C GLY A 117 -6.34 15.24 -10.38
N ALA A 118 -5.28 14.72 -10.97
CA ALA A 118 -4.34 15.52 -11.74
C ALA A 118 -5.05 16.26 -12.89
N SER A 119 -5.96 15.59 -13.61
CA SER A 119 -6.74 16.14 -14.73
C SER A 119 -8.21 15.81 -14.62
N SER A 120 -9.05 16.60 -15.29
CA SER A 120 -10.48 16.30 -15.42
C SER A 120 -10.70 15.10 -16.34
N GLY A 121 -11.77 14.33 -16.09
CA GLY A 121 -12.12 13.17 -16.89
C GLY A 121 -13.21 12.34 -16.24
N ILE A 122 -13.28 11.07 -16.64
CA ILE A 122 -14.17 10.06 -16.04
C ILE A 122 -13.31 8.97 -15.43
N ASN A 123 -13.54 8.66 -14.17
CA ASN A 123 -12.94 7.49 -13.53
C ASN A 123 -13.78 6.25 -13.81
N LEU A 124 -13.24 5.35 -14.64
CA LEU A 124 -13.91 4.09 -14.99
C LEU A 124 -13.90 3.06 -13.84
N TYR A 125 -13.08 3.26 -12.83
CA TYR A 125 -13.06 2.39 -11.64
C TYR A 125 -14.25 2.64 -10.72
N ALA A 126 -14.62 3.92 -10.50
CA ALA A 126 -15.73 4.34 -9.64
C ALA A 126 -16.93 4.88 -10.44
N TYR A 127 -16.88 4.83 -11.77
CA TYR A 127 -17.91 5.34 -12.70
C TYR A 127 -18.39 6.77 -12.35
N THR A 128 -17.47 7.65 -12.07
CA THR A 128 -17.76 9.01 -11.60
C THR A 128 -16.94 10.05 -12.38
N PRO A 129 -17.52 11.25 -12.66
CA PRO A 129 -16.74 12.36 -13.19
C PRO A 129 -15.69 12.80 -12.16
N VAL A 130 -14.57 13.28 -12.69
CA VAL A 130 -13.42 13.77 -11.91
C VAL A 130 -13.09 15.16 -12.38
N ARG A 131 -12.83 16.06 -11.46
CA ARG A 131 -12.33 17.41 -11.75
C ARG A 131 -10.81 17.49 -11.52
N GLY A 132 -10.12 18.14 -12.45
CA GLY A 132 -8.71 18.51 -12.26
C GLY A 132 -8.56 19.47 -11.08
N MET A 133 -7.56 19.23 -10.25
CA MET A 133 -7.27 20.07 -9.07
C MET A 133 -6.88 21.49 -9.48
N ARG A 134 -7.36 22.48 -8.74
CA ARG A 134 -6.90 23.87 -8.79
C ARG A 134 -5.56 23.99 -8.06
N ARG A 135 -4.78 25.01 -8.37
CA ARG A 135 -3.48 25.25 -7.71
C ARG A 135 -3.59 25.30 -6.18
N SER A 136 -4.58 26.03 -5.66
CA SER A 136 -4.80 26.12 -4.20
C SER A 136 -5.12 24.76 -3.54
N GLU A 137 -5.78 23.85 -4.26
CA GLU A 137 -6.06 22.51 -3.77
C GLU A 137 -4.80 21.62 -3.79
N ILE A 138 -3.97 21.76 -4.83
CA ILE A 138 -2.66 21.10 -4.92
C ILE A 138 -1.79 21.49 -3.72
N GLU A 139 -1.67 22.80 -3.46
CA GLU A 139 -0.92 23.34 -2.33
C GLU A 139 -1.50 22.89 -0.99
N GLN A 140 -2.84 22.87 -0.86
CA GLN A 140 -3.49 22.44 0.38
C GLN A 140 -3.27 20.95 0.65
N VAL A 141 -3.42 20.09 -0.37
CA VAL A 141 -3.18 18.65 -0.18
C VAL A 141 -1.70 18.37 0.13
N ALA A 142 -0.77 19.12 -0.45
CA ALA A 142 0.64 19.00 -0.06
C ALA A 142 0.83 19.29 1.45
N ARG A 143 0.29 20.40 1.97
CA ARG A 143 0.31 20.71 3.41
C ARG A 143 -0.40 19.66 4.27
N ASP A 144 -1.44 19.01 3.72
CA ASP A 144 -2.17 17.95 4.43
C ASP A 144 -1.28 16.72 4.68
N PHE A 145 -0.29 16.43 3.83
CA PHE A 145 0.69 15.37 4.09
C PHE A 145 1.53 15.69 5.34
N GLY A 146 2.04 16.91 5.48
CA GLY A 146 2.79 17.32 6.68
C GLY A 146 1.93 17.28 7.94
N ARG A 147 0.66 17.73 7.86
CA ARG A 147 -0.31 17.63 8.96
C ARG A 147 -0.58 16.17 9.33
N ALA A 148 -0.74 15.29 8.34
CA ALA A 148 -0.97 13.86 8.57
C ALA A 148 0.20 13.20 9.29
N VAL A 149 1.44 13.56 8.99
CA VAL A 149 2.64 13.09 9.71
C VAL A 149 2.58 13.51 11.18
N ARG A 150 2.28 14.78 11.48
CA ARG A 150 2.14 15.25 12.88
C ARG A 150 1.02 14.52 13.62
N THR A 151 -0.12 14.32 12.98
CA THR A 151 -1.24 13.53 13.56
C THR A 151 -0.84 12.07 13.82
N ALA A 152 -0.05 11.46 12.94
CA ALA A 152 0.48 10.10 13.14
C ALA A 152 1.46 10.07 14.34
N HIS A 153 2.34 11.06 14.47
CA HIS A 153 3.21 11.22 15.66
C HIS A 153 2.39 11.31 16.95
N ASP A 154 1.38 12.17 16.98
CA ASP A 154 0.50 12.34 18.15
C ASP A 154 -0.25 11.04 18.49
N ALA A 155 -0.47 10.18 17.51
CA ALA A 155 -1.05 8.85 17.68
C ALA A 155 -0.01 7.76 18.06
N GLY A 156 1.26 8.10 18.24
CA GLY A 156 2.31 7.19 18.68
C GLY A 156 2.91 6.29 17.62
N PHE A 157 2.74 6.61 16.33
CA PHE A 157 3.43 5.88 15.28
C PHE A 157 4.92 6.23 15.24
N ASP A 158 5.75 5.20 14.98
CA ASP A 158 7.21 5.34 14.84
C ASP A 158 7.60 5.78 13.42
N SER A 159 6.78 5.42 12.43
CA SER A 159 7.07 5.65 11.02
C SER A 159 5.83 6.00 10.21
N VAL A 160 6.04 6.78 9.14
CA VAL A 160 5.04 6.99 8.09
C VAL A 160 5.56 6.46 6.75
N GLU A 161 4.66 5.88 5.94
CA GLU A 161 4.93 5.51 4.55
C GLU A 161 4.10 6.42 3.64
N VAL A 162 4.74 7.29 2.85
CA VAL A 162 4.05 8.12 1.86
C VAL A 162 3.67 7.28 0.64
N HIS A 163 2.39 7.26 0.29
CA HIS A 163 1.91 6.49 -0.86
C HIS A 163 2.05 7.27 -2.17
N ALA A 164 3.12 7.01 -2.93
CA ALA A 164 3.42 7.67 -4.21
C ALA A 164 3.24 6.74 -5.44
N GLY A 165 2.51 5.63 -5.29
CA GLY A 165 2.32 4.62 -6.34
C GLY A 165 0.86 4.26 -6.62
N HIS A 166 0.69 3.20 -7.40
CA HIS A 166 -0.54 2.43 -7.65
C HIS A 166 -1.72 3.22 -8.25
N GLY A 167 -1.47 4.41 -8.84
CA GLY A 167 -2.52 5.23 -9.43
C GLY A 167 -3.29 6.09 -8.43
N TYR A 168 -2.78 6.27 -7.20
CA TYR A 168 -3.28 7.26 -6.26
C TYR A 168 -2.75 8.66 -6.59
N LEU A 169 -3.14 9.71 -5.87
CA LEU A 169 -3.00 11.08 -6.32
C LEU A 169 -1.58 11.47 -6.73
N ILE A 170 -0.55 11.15 -5.93
CA ILE A 170 0.85 11.46 -6.31
C ILE A 170 1.20 10.72 -7.61
N SER A 171 0.88 9.43 -7.72
CA SER A 171 1.07 8.64 -8.93
C SER A 171 0.28 9.20 -10.12
N GLN A 172 -0.94 9.76 -9.90
CA GLN A 172 -1.73 10.40 -10.96
C GLN A 172 -1.08 11.66 -11.51
N PHE A 173 -0.35 12.42 -10.70
CA PHE A 173 0.42 13.55 -11.18
C PHE A 173 1.68 13.11 -11.93
N LEU A 174 2.33 12.05 -11.48
CA LEU A 174 3.54 11.51 -12.09
C LEU A 174 3.27 10.86 -13.46
N SER A 175 2.17 10.09 -13.57
CA SER A 175 1.85 9.30 -14.75
C SER A 175 1.31 10.17 -15.90
N PRO A 176 1.90 10.10 -17.11
CA PRO A 176 1.38 10.80 -18.28
C PRO A 176 0.00 10.28 -18.71
N TYR A 177 -0.38 9.07 -18.29
CA TYR A 177 -1.70 8.49 -18.55
C TYR A 177 -2.84 9.23 -17.85
N THR A 178 -2.60 9.82 -16.67
CA THR A 178 -3.60 10.55 -15.88
C THR A 178 -3.37 12.04 -15.82
N ASN A 179 -2.16 12.49 -16.11
CA ASN A 179 -1.79 13.90 -16.06
C ASN A 179 -1.71 14.50 -17.47
N HIS A 180 -2.80 15.12 -17.89
CA HIS A 180 -2.91 15.83 -19.18
C HIS A 180 -2.86 17.36 -19.00
N ARG A 181 -2.31 17.83 -17.88
CA ARG A 181 -2.20 19.27 -17.59
C ARG A 181 -1.21 19.95 -18.53
N ARG A 182 -1.48 21.24 -18.77
CA ARG A 182 -0.63 22.13 -19.60
C ARG A 182 -0.03 23.28 -18.80
N ASP A 183 -0.20 23.25 -17.48
CA ASP A 183 0.41 24.20 -16.54
C ASP A 183 1.72 23.62 -15.93
N GLU A 184 2.24 24.30 -14.92
CA GLU A 184 3.48 23.93 -14.22
C GLU A 184 3.44 22.57 -13.49
N TYR A 185 2.32 21.87 -13.48
CA TYR A 185 2.15 20.53 -12.88
C TYR A 185 2.01 19.42 -13.92
N GLY A 186 2.17 19.71 -15.22
CA GLY A 186 1.98 18.73 -16.29
C GLY A 186 2.97 18.88 -17.45
N GLY A 187 2.87 18.00 -18.44
CA GLY A 187 3.78 17.94 -19.59
C GLY A 187 5.09 17.24 -19.26
N SER A 188 6.16 17.99 -19.04
CA SER A 188 7.51 17.42 -18.75
C SER A 188 7.53 16.61 -17.46
N LEU A 189 8.49 15.67 -17.34
CA LEU A 189 8.69 14.91 -16.11
C LEU A 189 8.92 15.82 -14.90
N GLU A 190 9.72 16.88 -15.06
CA GLU A 190 9.99 17.85 -14.01
C GLU A 190 8.71 18.49 -13.47
N ASN A 191 7.80 18.91 -14.35
CA ASN A 191 6.52 19.47 -13.96
C ASN A 191 5.61 18.43 -13.29
N ARG A 192 5.57 17.18 -13.81
CA ARG A 192 4.78 16.11 -13.23
C ARG A 192 5.29 15.70 -11.83
N MET A 193 6.57 15.84 -11.55
CA MET A 193 7.16 15.62 -10.22
C MET A 193 6.88 16.76 -9.22
N ARG A 194 6.46 17.95 -9.65
CA ARG A 194 6.28 19.12 -8.78
C ARG A 194 5.37 18.86 -7.59
N PHE A 195 4.21 18.25 -7.83
CA PHE A 195 3.28 17.93 -6.74
C PHE A 195 3.89 16.91 -5.76
N MET A 196 4.56 15.87 -6.25
CA MET A 196 5.29 14.92 -5.40
C MET A 196 6.34 15.62 -4.53
N ARG A 197 7.13 16.52 -5.12
CA ARG A 197 8.14 17.30 -4.37
C ARG A 197 7.50 18.12 -3.26
N MET A 198 6.37 18.78 -3.51
CA MET A 198 5.64 19.53 -2.50
C MET A 198 5.15 18.63 -1.35
N CYS A 199 4.54 17.49 -1.66
CA CYS A 199 4.09 16.52 -0.65
C CYS A 199 5.24 15.97 0.18
N LEU A 200 6.37 15.63 -0.45
CA LEU A 200 7.55 15.09 0.23
C LEU A 200 8.23 16.16 1.09
N SER A 201 8.33 17.41 0.62
CA SER A 201 8.88 18.50 1.43
C SER A 201 8.14 18.64 2.76
N GLU A 202 6.81 18.75 2.70
CA GLU A 202 5.96 18.86 3.91
C GLU A 202 6.04 17.62 4.81
N ALA A 203 6.01 16.43 4.21
CA ALA A 203 6.03 15.18 4.97
C ALA A 203 7.39 14.91 5.64
N VAL A 204 8.50 15.13 4.91
CA VAL A 204 9.86 14.90 5.42
C VAL A 204 10.19 15.93 6.52
N GLU A 205 9.87 17.21 6.31
CA GLU A 205 10.05 18.24 7.32
C GLU A 205 9.31 17.89 8.61
N ALA A 206 8.03 17.52 8.52
CA ALA A 206 7.24 17.10 9.66
C ALA A 206 7.81 15.86 10.35
N ALA A 207 8.23 14.83 9.59
CA ALA A 207 8.79 13.60 10.13
C ALA A 207 10.10 13.87 10.89
N ARG A 208 10.99 14.71 10.35
CA ARG A 208 12.24 15.11 11.02
C ARG A 208 11.96 15.88 12.30
N ALA A 209 11.03 16.85 12.27
CA ALA A 209 10.63 17.61 13.44
C ALA A 209 10.03 16.74 14.55
N CYS A 210 9.33 15.67 14.19
CA CYS A 210 8.72 14.71 15.12
C CYS A 210 9.64 13.54 15.53
N GLY A 211 10.85 13.42 14.96
CA GLY A 211 11.73 12.28 15.23
C GLY A 211 11.18 10.94 14.70
N MET A 212 10.37 10.95 13.62
CA MET A 212 9.78 9.77 13.01
C MET A 212 10.60 9.29 11.81
N ALA A 213 10.58 7.98 11.55
CA ALA A 213 11.04 7.44 10.27
C ALA A 213 10.05 7.76 9.15
N ILE A 214 10.56 8.00 7.94
CA ILE A 214 9.74 8.24 6.76
C ILE A 214 10.20 7.38 5.59
N THR A 215 9.28 6.62 5.03
CA THR A 215 9.48 5.83 3.81
C THR A 215 8.54 6.29 2.70
N VAL A 216 8.87 5.97 1.46
CA VAL A 216 8.03 6.28 0.29
C VAL A 216 7.78 5.01 -0.50
N LYS A 217 6.50 4.66 -0.71
CA LYS A 217 6.13 3.59 -1.63
C LYS A 217 5.99 4.16 -3.03
N HIS A 218 6.88 3.70 -3.93
CA HIS A 218 6.99 4.20 -5.30
C HIS A 218 6.78 3.08 -6.32
N ASN A 219 6.18 3.40 -7.48
CA ASN A 219 6.05 2.48 -8.59
C ASN A 219 7.34 2.44 -9.42
N MET A 220 7.87 1.26 -9.67
CA MET A 220 8.90 1.05 -10.68
C MET A 220 8.38 1.24 -12.10
N TYR A 221 7.09 0.94 -12.32
CA TYR A 221 6.35 1.17 -13.57
C TYR A 221 4.85 1.01 -13.36
N ASP A 222 4.03 1.58 -14.24
CA ASP A 222 2.57 1.49 -14.16
C ASP A 222 2.01 0.17 -14.73
N GLY A 223 2.75 -0.50 -15.62
CA GLY A 223 2.39 -1.84 -16.15
C GLY A 223 1.45 -1.83 -17.36
N PHE A 224 1.34 -0.71 -18.08
CA PHE A 224 0.58 -0.59 -19.32
C PHE A 224 1.13 0.54 -20.21
N LYS A 225 0.82 0.47 -21.49
CA LYS A 225 1.27 1.46 -22.49
C LYS A 225 0.75 2.86 -22.17
N GLY A 226 1.64 3.84 -22.15
CA GLY A 226 1.33 5.25 -21.86
C GLY A 226 1.36 5.59 -20.37
N GLY A 227 1.68 4.65 -19.49
CA GLY A 227 2.04 4.89 -18.10
C GLY A 227 3.54 5.16 -17.93
N ILE A 228 3.97 5.29 -16.67
CA ILE A 228 5.38 5.40 -16.30
C ILE A 228 6.10 4.09 -16.61
N GLU A 229 7.29 4.18 -17.18
CA GLU A 229 8.21 3.06 -17.42
C GLU A 229 9.47 3.19 -16.55
N ILE A 230 10.27 2.13 -16.45
CA ILE A 230 11.44 2.04 -15.55
C ILE A 230 12.43 3.22 -15.73
N PRO A 231 12.82 3.64 -16.94
CA PRO A 231 13.79 4.74 -17.07
C PRO A 231 13.30 6.04 -16.43
N GLU A 232 12.05 6.42 -16.65
CA GLU A 232 11.45 7.63 -16.08
C GLU A 232 11.25 7.47 -14.57
N SER A 233 10.84 6.27 -14.12
CA SER A 233 10.67 5.96 -12.70
C SER A 233 11.99 6.00 -11.92
N LEU A 234 13.12 5.65 -12.53
CA LEU A 234 14.44 5.78 -11.92
C LEU A 234 14.79 7.25 -11.64
N GLU A 235 14.47 8.17 -12.54
CA GLU A 235 14.66 9.60 -12.29
C GLU A 235 13.76 10.11 -11.16
N ILE A 236 12.51 9.64 -11.08
CA ILE A 236 11.61 9.96 -9.98
C ILE A 236 12.19 9.41 -8.66
N ALA A 237 12.68 8.18 -8.63
CA ALA A 237 13.25 7.56 -7.44
C ALA A 237 14.50 8.27 -6.92
N LYS A 238 15.38 8.76 -7.81
CA LYS A 238 16.52 9.62 -7.45
C LYS A 238 16.07 10.92 -6.77
N VAL A 239 14.99 11.52 -7.27
CA VAL A 239 14.39 12.70 -6.63
C VAL A 239 13.83 12.35 -5.25
N ILE A 240 13.13 11.23 -5.08
CA ILE A 240 12.65 10.78 -3.77
C ILE A 240 13.83 10.58 -2.82
N GLU A 241 14.91 9.92 -3.26
CA GLU A 241 16.13 9.72 -2.48
C GLU A 241 16.76 11.05 -2.03
N SER A 242 16.76 12.08 -2.89
CA SER A 242 17.34 13.39 -2.59
C SER A 242 16.63 14.13 -1.44
N PHE A 243 15.41 13.76 -1.08
CA PHE A 243 14.72 14.27 0.12
C PHE A 243 15.26 13.66 1.42
N GLY A 244 16.17 12.68 1.36
CA GLY A 244 16.74 12.04 2.52
C GLY A 244 15.74 11.15 3.27
N VAL A 245 14.82 10.50 2.56
CA VAL A 245 13.89 9.52 3.16
C VAL A 245 14.65 8.31 3.70
N ASP A 246 14.10 7.66 4.73
CA ASP A 246 14.77 6.55 5.42
C ASP A 246 14.64 5.21 4.67
N GLY A 247 13.81 5.17 3.61
CA GLY A 247 13.71 4.02 2.73
C GLY A 247 12.71 4.23 1.59
N ILE A 248 12.98 3.58 0.46
CA ILE A 248 12.06 3.55 -0.69
C ILE A 248 11.54 2.13 -0.86
N VAL A 249 10.21 1.97 -0.82
CA VAL A 249 9.52 0.70 -1.07
C VAL A 249 9.23 0.58 -2.56
N LEU A 250 9.88 -0.36 -3.23
CA LEU A 250 9.76 -0.56 -4.68
C LEU A 250 8.56 -1.45 -5.02
N SER A 251 7.51 -0.87 -5.57
CA SER A 251 6.31 -1.57 -6.03
C SER A 251 6.06 -1.30 -7.51
N ALA A 252 4.95 -1.80 -8.07
CA ALA A 252 4.57 -1.51 -9.45
C ALA A 252 3.07 -1.70 -9.66
N GLY A 253 2.57 -1.17 -10.77
CA GLY A 253 1.19 -1.32 -11.19
C GLY A 253 0.31 -0.12 -10.87
N PHE A 254 -0.92 -0.20 -11.35
CA PHE A 254 -1.93 0.85 -11.28
C PHE A 254 -3.28 0.20 -10.98
N VAL A 255 -3.87 0.44 -9.82
CA VAL A 255 -5.02 -0.33 -9.29
C VAL A 255 -6.19 -0.43 -10.28
N SER A 256 -6.51 0.64 -10.99
CA SER A 256 -7.64 0.66 -11.93
C SER A 256 -7.36 0.01 -13.29
N LYS A 257 -6.09 -0.27 -13.64
CA LYS A 257 -5.73 -0.75 -14.98
C LYS A 257 -4.76 -1.92 -15.01
N ALA A 258 -3.82 -1.96 -14.08
CA ALA A 258 -2.82 -3.01 -13.95
C ALA A 258 -2.55 -3.33 -12.47
N PRO A 259 -3.49 -3.99 -11.75
CA PRO A 259 -3.40 -4.20 -10.30
C PRO A 259 -2.40 -5.31 -9.91
N MET A 260 -1.24 -5.36 -10.57
CA MET A 260 -0.25 -6.43 -10.42
C MET A 260 0.42 -6.48 -9.04
N ALA A 261 0.43 -5.37 -8.29
CA ALA A 261 0.94 -5.36 -6.93
C ALA A 261 -0.04 -6.01 -5.93
N VAL A 262 -1.33 -5.98 -6.23
CA VAL A 262 -2.40 -6.40 -5.32
C VAL A 262 -2.95 -7.79 -5.68
N MET A 263 -3.11 -8.08 -6.98
CA MET A 263 -3.92 -9.20 -7.48
C MET A 263 -3.11 -10.22 -8.28
N ARG A 264 -1.84 -10.50 -7.92
CA ARG A 264 -1.13 -11.64 -8.52
C ARG A 264 -1.67 -12.96 -7.99
N GLY A 265 -1.88 -13.91 -8.91
CA GLY A 265 -2.51 -15.20 -8.66
C GLY A 265 -3.91 -15.28 -9.29
N LEU A 266 -4.68 -16.24 -8.83
CA LEU A 266 -6.02 -16.52 -9.35
C LEU A 266 -7.02 -15.48 -8.86
N ILE A 267 -7.98 -15.11 -9.72
CA ILE A 267 -9.01 -14.13 -9.38
C ILE A 267 -10.35 -14.84 -9.21
N PRO A 268 -10.90 -14.92 -8.00
CA PRO A 268 -12.17 -15.57 -7.73
C PRO A 268 -13.33 -14.61 -8.08
N LEU A 269 -13.77 -14.65 -9.34
CA LEU A 269 -14.77 -13.73 -9.89
C LEU A 269 -16.14 -13.86 -9.22
N TYR A 270 -16.56 -15.09 -8.90
CA TYR A 270 -17.80 -15.29 -8.17
C TYR A 270 -17.71 -14.64 -6.77
N THR A 271 -16.62 -14.89 -6.05
CA THR A 271 -16.36 -14.30 -4.72
C THR A 271 -16.35 -12.76 -4.78
N MET A 272 -15.65 -12.18 -5.77
CA MET A 272 -15.67 -10.73 -5.99
C MET A 272 -17.09 -10.22 -6.20
N SER A 273 -17.86 -10.88 -7.07
CA SER A 273 -19.25 -10.51 -7.33
C SER A 273 -20.13 -10.65 -6.08
N TYR A 274 -19.91 -11.68 -5.27
CA TYR A 274 -20.68 -11.94 -4.04
C TYR A 274 -20.55 -10.80 -3.03
N TYR A 275 -19.34 -10.28 -2.84
CA TYR A 275 -19.06 -9.17 -1.93
C TYR A 275 -19.30 -7.78 -2.55
N SER A 276 -19.60 -7.70 -3.84
CA SER A 276 -19.89 -6.44 -4.53
C SER A 276 -21.35 -6.01 -4.37
N PRO A 277 -21.66 -4.71 -4.51
CA PRO A 277 -23.05 -4.22 -4.56
C PRO A 277 -23.88 -4.96 -5.62
N LEU A 278 -25.20 -5.10 -5.40
CA LEU A 278 -26.09 -5.89 -6.25
C LEU A 278 -26.00 -5.53 -7.74
N TRP A 279 -25.96 -4.25 -8.06
CA TRP A 279 -25.89 -3.75 -9.44
C TRP A 279 -24.60 -4.13 -10.17
N LEU A 280 -23.49 -4.32 -9.42
CA LEU A 280 -22.18 -4.67 -9.99
C LEU A 280 -21.96 -6.19 -10.11
N ARG A 281 -22.74 -7.01 -9.39
CA ARG A 281 -22.57 -8.49 -9.34
C ARG A 281 -22.63 -9.15 -10.70
N TYR A 282 -23.65 -8.82 -11.48
CA TYR A 282 -23.83 -9.40 -12.81
C TYR A 282 -22.75 -8.93 -13.77
N PHE A 283 -22.39 -7.66 -13.71
CA PHE A 283 -21.32 -7.11 -14.53
C PHE A 283 -19.97 -7.80 -14.26
N ILE A 284 -19.58 -8.00 -13.00
CA ILE A 284 -18.35 -8.73 -12.65
C ILE A 284 -18.38 -10.15 -13.17
N ARG A 285 -19.52 -10.86 -13.08
CA ARG A 285 -19.62 -12.26 -13.54
C ARG A 285 -19.52 -12.40 -15.04
N TRP A 286 -20.13 -11.50 -15.81
CA TRP A 286 -20.21 -11.61 -17.26
C TRP A 286 -19.03 -10.94 -17.97
N CYS A 287 -18.62 -9.77 -17.51
CA CYS A 287 -17.55 -8.98 -18.13
C CYS A 287 -16.18 -9.18 -17.44
N GLY A 288 -16.16 -9.59 -16.18
CA GLY A 288 -14.93 -9.78 -15.41
C GLY A 288 -13.87 -10.65 -16.07
N PRO A 289 -14.22 -11.82 -16.66
CA PRO A 289 -13.26 -12.68 -17.36
C PRO A 289 -12.48 -11.97 -18.46
N PHE A 290 -13.08 -10.98 -19.12
CA PHE A 290 -12.49 -10.23 -20.23
C PHE A 290 -11.83 -8.93 -19.79
N MET A 291 -12.29 -8.34 -18.68
CA MET A 291 -11.84 -7.01 -18.22
C MET A 291 -10.77 -7.06 -17.14
N ILE A 292 -10.80 -8.09 -16.28
CA ILE A 292 -9.87 -8.19 -15.16
C ILE A 292 -8.65 -8.99 -15.60
N LYS A 293 -7.56 -8.30 -15.87
CA LYS A 293 -6.30 -8.93 -16.29
C LYS A 293 -5.73 -9.77 -15.16
N GLN A 294 -5.46 -11.04 -15.44
CA GLN A 294 -4.77 -11.94 -14.53
C GLN A 294 -3.25 -11.79 -14.65
N PHE A 295 -2.58 -11.80 -13.53
CA PHE A 295 -1.12 -11.81 -13.45
C PHE A 295 -0.71 -13.08 -12.69
N PRO A 296 0.04 -14.00 -13.30
CA PRO A 296 0.47 -15.21 -12.61
C PRO A 296 1.32 -14.85 -11.38
N PHE A 297 1.21 -15.68 -10.35
CA PHE A 297 2.04 -15.55 -9.17
C PHE A 297 3.36 -16.30 -9.41
N GLU A 298 4.44 -15.58 -9.21
CA GLU A 298 5.80 -16.11 -9.08
C GLU A 298 6.39 -15.48 -7.83
N GLU A 299 7.17 -16.25 -7.09
CA GLU A 299 7.84 -15.69 -5.92
C GLU A 299 8.90 -14.67 -6.34
N CYS A 300 9.00 -13.56 -5.61
CA CYS A 300 9.91 -12.46 -5.92
C CYS A 300 9.67 -11.78 -7.28
N TYR A 301 8.44 -11.74 -7.76
CA TYR A 301 8.05 -11.28 -9.12
C TYR A 301 8.49 -9.85 -9.51
N PHE A 302 8.97 -9.06 -8.59
CA PHE A 302 9.52 -7.72 -8.87
C PHE A 302 11.04 -7.65 -8.71
N LEU A 303 11.72 -8.75 -8.35
CA LEU A 303 13.12 -8.71 -7.93
C LEU A 303 14.06 -8.23 -9.06
N GLU A 304 13.86 -8.73 -10.27
CA GLU A 304 14.74 -8.36 -11.40
C GLU A 304 14.59 -6.89 -11.80
N ASP A 305 13.39 -6.34 -11.73
CA ASP A 305 13.19 -4.92 -11.96
C ASP A 305 13.72 -4.08 -10.78
N ALA A 306 13.50 -4.53 -9.55
CA ALA A 306 13.97 -3.85 -8.35
C ALA A 306 15.50 -3.78 -8.25
N LYS A 307 16.24 -4.76 -8.77
CA LYS A 307 17.71 -4.74 -8.89
C LYS A 307 18.22 -3.55 -9.73
N LYS A 308 17.46 -3.11 -10.75
CA LYS A 308 17.79 -1.93 -11.55
C LYS A 308 17.79 -0.66 -10.69
N PHE A 309 16.86 -0.56 -9.76
CA PHE A 309 16.80 0.53 -8.79
C PHE A 309 17.92 0.42 -7.76
N ARG A 310 18.21 -0.79 -7.25
CA ARG A 310 19.35 -1.00 -6.33
C ARG A 310 20.68 -0.55 -6.95
N ALA A 311 20.87 -0.82 -8.23
CA ALA A 311 22.08 -0.38 -8.95
C ALA A 311 22.18 1.14 -9.13
N ALA A 312 21.04 1.86 -9.16
CA ALA A 312 20.98 3.30 -9.45
C ALA A 312 20.90 4.18 -8.19
N LEU A 313 20.45 3.65 -7.07
CA LEU A 313 20.19 4.37 -5.82
C LEU A 313 21.20 3.94 -4.74
N LYS A 314 21.51 4.84 -3.82
CA LYS A 314 22.47 4.61 -2.71
C LYS A 314 21.79 4.37 -1.36
N GLY A 315 20.62 4.97 -1.17
CA GLY A 315 19.86 4.90 0.08
C GLY A 315 19.21 3.56 0.32
N PRO A 316 18.58 3.36 1.49
CA PRO A 316 17.91 2.12 1.84
C PRO A 316 16.73 1.81 0.91
N LEU A 317 16.67 0.57 0.42
CA LEU A 317 15.58 0.06 -0.39
C LEU A 317 14.88 -1.10 0.32
N ILE A 318 13.55 -1.08 0.25
CA ILE A 318 12.69 -2.08 0.87
C ILE A 318 12.02 -2.88 -0.24
N TYR A 319 12.27 -4.18 -0.28
CA TYR A 319 11.68 -5.05 -1.29
C TYR A 319 10.24 -5.44 -0.92
N VAL A 320 9.32 -5.34 -1.87
CA VAL A 320 7.97 -5.90 -1.79
C VAL A 320 7.60 -6.59 -3.09
N GLY A 321 7.11 -7.82 -3.02
CA GLY A 321 6.67 -8.53 -4.23
C GLY A 321 6.76 -10.05 -4.12
N GLY A 322 5.69 -10.70 -3.61
CA GLY A 322 5.53 -12.15 -3.65
C GLY A 322 6.37 -12.95 -2.67
N LEU A 323 6.79 -12.38 -1.57
CA LEU A 323 7.56 -13.09 -0.53
C LEU A 323 6.65 -14.02 0.26
N VAL A 324 6.92 -15.32 0.18
CA VAL A 324 6.16 -16.39 0.84
C VAL A 324 7.05 -17.51 1.41
N SER A 325 8.36 -17.46 1.25
CA SER A 325 9.30 -18.43 1.78
C SER A 325 10.53 -17.76 2.38
N ARG A 326 11.28 -18.52 3.20
CA ARG A 326 12.59 -18.09 3.70
C ARG A 326 13.56 -17.86 2.53
N GLU A 327 13.59 -18.77 1.57
CA GLU A 327 14.44 -18.67 0.37
C GLU A 327 14.16 -17.38 -0.41
N GLY A 328 12.87 -17.04 -0.66
CA GLY A 328 12.49 -15.81 -1.37
C GLY A 328 12.92 -14.54 -0.63
N ILE A 329 12.82 -14.55 0.70
CA ILE A 329 13.28 -13.44 1.54
C ILE A 329 14.79 -13.28 1.47
N ASP A 330 15.54 -14.38 1.61
CA ASP A 330 17.00 -14.37 1.55
C ASP A 330 17.49 -13.90 0.18
N ARG A 331 16.86 -14.33 -0.92
CA ARG A 331 17.15 -13.82 -2.28
C ARG A 331 17.00 -12.30 -2.39
N ALA A 332 15.99 -11.71 -1.74
CA ALA A 332 15.83 -10.26 -1.74
C ALA A 332 16.93 -9.57 -0.93
N LEU A 333 17.25 -10.07 0.26
CA LEU A 333 18.33 -9.52 1.10
C LEU A 333 19.71 -9.65 0.42
N ASP A 334 19.99 -10.79 -0.20
CA ASP A 334 21.24 -11.03 -0.95
C ASP A 334 21.36 -10.16 -2.20
N ALA A 335 20.24 -9.72 -2.77
CA ALA A 335 20.23 -8.75 -3.86
C ALA A 335 20.49 -7.30 -3.38
N GLY A 336 20.77 -7.09 -2.09
CA GLY A 336 21.17 -5.81 -1.51
C GLY A 336 20.01 -4.95 -1.01
N PHE A 337 18.84 -5.52 -0.78
CA PHE A 337 17.74 -4.82 -0.12
C PHE A 337 17.90 -4.89 1.41
N GLU A 338 17.71 -3.77 2.07
CA GLU A 338 17.93 -3.67 3.53
C GLU A 338 16.83 -4.31 4.35
N MET A 339 15.60 -4.31 3.81
CA MET A 339 14.39 -4.84 4.46
C MET A 339 13.43 -5.42 3.43
N VAL A 340 12.48 -6.19 3.92
CA VAL A 340 11.43 -6.81 3.11
C VAL A 340 10.04 -6.51 3.67
N GLN A 341 9.07 -6.32 2.74
CA GLN A 341 7.66 -6.16 3.08
C GLN A 341 6.84 -7.37 2.63
N MET A 342 6.00 -7.89 3.51
CA MET A 342 5.07 -8.99 3.25
C MET A 342 3.61 -8.55 3.50
N ALA A 343 2.68 -8.99 2.67
CA ALA A 343 1.24 -8.76 2.85
C ALA A 343 0.48 -10.07 3.01
N ARG A 344 0.17 -10.78 1.91
CA ARG A 344 -0.73 -11.94 1.92
C ARG A 344 -0.24 -13.12 2.75
N ALA A 345 1.07 -13.32 2.88
CA ALA A 345 1.65 -14.32 3.78
C ALA A 345 1.19 -14.08 5.22
N LEU A 346 1.19 -12.83 5.69
CA LEU A 346 0.78 -12.43 7.03
C LEU A 346 -0.74 -12.35 7.20
N VAL A 347 -1.51 -12.12 6.13
CA VAL A 347 -2.99 -12.27 6.17
C VAL A 347 -3.39 -13.72 6.34
N ASN A 348 -2.63 -14.64 5.75
CA ASN A 348 -2.82 -16.08 5.92
C ASN A 348 -2.41 -16.55 7.32
N ASP A 349 -1.23 -16.14 7.76
CA ASP A 349 -0.64 -16.53 9.04
C ASP A 349 0.09 -15.33 9.68
N PRO A 350 -0.54 -14.66 10.66
CA PRO A 350 0.12 -13.58 11.40
C PRO A 350 1.41 -14.02 12.10
N GLY A 351 1.56 -15.29 12.46
CA GLY A 351 2.73 -15.89 13.12
C GLY A 351 3.86 -16.28 12.16
N PHE A 352 3.76 -15.99 10.87
CA PHE A 352 4.72 -16.48 9.86
C PHE A 352 6.17 -16.05 10.15
N VAL A 353 6.41 -14.86 10.70
CA VAL A 353 7.79 -14.42 11.02
C VAL A 353 8.41 -15.22 12.15
N ASN A 354 7.64 -15.62 13.18
CA ASN A 354 8.13 -16.54 14.21
C ASN A 354 8.47 -17.91 13.60
N LYS A 355 7.62 -18.42 12.69
CA LYS A 355 7.91 -19.68 11.97
C LYS A 355 9.18 -19.58 11.13
N LEU A 356 9.45 -18.44 10.49
CA LEU A 356 10.71 -18.19 9.77
C LEU A 356 11.93 -18.18 10.71
N ARG A 357 11.76 -17.77 11.98
CA ARG A 357 12.83 -17.73 12.97
C ARG A 357 13.13 -19.14 13.54
N GLU A 358 12.09 -19.91 13.78
CA GLU A 358 12.16 -21.23 14.40
C GLU A 358 12.42 -22.36 13.38
N GLY A 359 12.11 -22.12 12.12
CA GLY A 359 12.21 -23.07 11.04
C GLY A 359 13.56 -23.01 10.30
N ASP A 360 13.62 -23.71 9.21
CA ASP A 360 14.79 -23.82 8.32
C ASP A 360 14.56 -23.06 6.98
N ALA A 361 15.48 -23.26 6.04
CA ALA A 361 15.44 -22.68 4.71
C ALA A 361 14.18 -23.08 3.90
N SER A 362 13.52 -24.20 4.22
CA SER A 362 12.31 -24.69 3.55
C SER A 362 11.02 -24.02 4.06
N THR A 363 11.09 -23.22 5.13
CA THR A 363 9.93 -22.58 5.75
C THR A 363 9.18 -21.70 4.76
N ARG A 364 7.89 -22.02 4.56
CA ARG A 364 7.03 -21.38 3.58
C ARG A 364 5.64 -21.06 4.13
N SER A 365 5.07 -19.94 3.70
CA SER A 365 3.67 -19.57 4.00
C SER A 365 2.70 -20.51 3.27
N ALA A 366 1.60 -20.84 3.93
CA ALA A 366 0.49 -21.59 3.34
C ALA A 366 -0.43 -20.76 2.43
N CYS A 367 -0.08 -19.51 2.10
CA CYS A 367 -0.86 -18.68 1.19
C CYS A 367 -0.86 -19.26 -0.23
N ASP A 368 -2.03 -19.58 -0.76
CA ASP A 368 -2.23 -20.20 -2.08
C ASP A 368 -2.54 -19.20 -3.21
N HIS A 369 -2.48 -17.92 -2.93
CA HIS A 369 -2.67 -16.81 -3.90
C HIS A 369 -4.01 -16.79 -4.63
N ARG A 370 -5.07 -17.38 -4.06
CA ARG A 370 -6.43 -17.40 -4.62
C ARG A 370 -7.17 -16.06 -4.48
N ASN A 371 -6.53 -15.03 -3.96
CA ASN A 371 -7.02 -13.66 -3.84
C ASN A 371 -8.40 -13.50 -3.17
N TYR A 372 -8.83 -14.45 -2.36
CA TYR A 372 -10.05 -14.32 -1.58
C TYR A 372 -10.03 -13.08 -0.66
N CYS A 373 -8.89 -12.84 0.01
CA CYS A 373 -8.71 -11.68 0.88
C CYS A 373 -8.87 -10.35 0.09
N ILE A 374 -8.40 -10.30 -1.15
CA ILE A 374 -8.53 -9.13 -2.02
C ILE A 374 -9.98 -8.97 -2.51
N ALA A 375 -10.63 -10.05 -2.92
CA ALA A 375 -12.03 -10.02 -3.36
C ALA A 375 -12.99 -9.53 -2.27
N ARG A 376 -12.63 -9.78 -0.99
CA ARG A 376 -13.43 -9.44 0.19
C ARG A 376 -13.16 -8.03 0.73
N MET A 377 -11.92 -7.54 0.66
CA MET A 377 -11.48 -6.35 1.38
C MET A 377 -12.19 -5.06 0.98
N TYR A 378 -12.71 -4.97 -0.25
CA TYR A 378 -13.41 -3.76 -0.71
C TYR A 378 -14.81 -3.57 -0.11
N SER A 379 -15.37 -4.58 0.54
CA SER A 379 -16.74 -4.53 1.05
C SER A 379 -16.88 -4.95 2.52
N VAL A 380 -16.05 -5.85 3.00
CA VAL A 380 -16.15 -6.42 4.35
C VAL A 380 -14.91 -6.12 5.17
N ASP A 381 -13.86 -6.93 5.01
CA ASP A 381 -12.55 -6.82 5.66
C ASP A 381 -11.53 -7.69 4.93
N MET A 382 -10.25 -7.52 5.19
CA MET A 382 -9.19 -8.35 4.64
C MET A 382 -8.97 -9.59 5.52
N LYS A 383 -9.44 -10.77 5.06
CA LYS A 383 -9.30 -12.04 5.77
C LYS A 383 -8.96 -13.18 4.81
N CYS A 384 -8.12 -14.12 5.24
CA CYS A 384 -7.81 -15.31 4.46
C CYS A 384 -8.97 -16.30 4.46
N CYS A 385 -9.25 -16.97 3.33
CA CYS A 385 -10.28 -18.02 3.26
C CYS A 385 -10.00 -19.20 4.21
N LYS A 386 -8.73 -19.53 4.44
CA LYS A 386 -8.33 -20.58 5.37
C LYS A 386 -8.68 -20.28 6.83
N ASN A 387 -8.90 -19.00 7.14
CA ASN A 387 -9.30 -18.51 8.46
C ASN A 387 -10.81 -18.20 8.55
N CYS A 388 -11.60 -18.68 7.57
CA CYS A 388 -13.06 -18.51 7.51
C CYS A 388 -13.73 -19.91 7.52
N PRO A 389 -14.13 -20.47 8.66
CA PRO A 389 -14.75 -21.79 8.71
C PRO A 389 -16.11 -21.83 7.96
N ASP A 390 -16.87 -20.74 7.99
CA ASP A 390 -18.25 -20.67 7.46
C ASP A 390 -18.31 -19.99 6.09
N LEU A 391 -17.49 -20.46 5.14
CA LEU A 391 -17.54 -19.96 3.76
C LEU A 391 -18.87 -20.38 3.09
N PRO A 392 -19.59 -19.46 2.40
CA PRO A 392 -20.72 -19.80 1.57
C PRO A 392 -20.38 -20.93 0.59
N ARG A 393 -21.29 -21.90 0.40
CA ARG A 393 -21.06 -23.11 -0.41
C ARG A 393 -20.48 -22.79 -1.79
N LYS A 394 -21.07 -21.84 -2.53
CA LYS A 394 -20.61 -21.48 -3.88
C LYS A 394 -19.21 -20.84 -3.89
N ILE A 395 -18.84 -20.10 -2.86
CA ILE A 395 -17.47 -19.56 -2.71
C ILE A 395 -16.49 -20.70 -2.48
N ARG A 396 -16.83 -21.66 -1.62
CA ARG A 396 -16.01 -22.83 -1.34
C ARG A 396 -15.79 -23.67 -2.61
N GLU A 397 -16.86 -23.89 -3.38
CA GLU A 397 -16.81 -24.61 -4.67
C GLU A 397 -15.94 -23.87 -5.70
N GLU A 398 -16.01 -22.53 -5.78
CA GLU A 398 -15.14 -21.74 -6.67
C GLU A 398 -13.68 -21.89 -6.24
N LEU A 399 -13.38 -21.64 -4.96
CA LEU A 399 -12.00 -21.71 -4.45
C LEU A 399 -11.39 -23.13 -4.57
N ALA A 400 -12.20 -24.18 -4.48
CA ALA A 400 -11.76 -25.55 -4.65
C ALA A 400 -11.41 -25.91 -6.11
N LYS A 401 -12.00 -25.21 -7.10
CA LYS A 401 -11.72 -25.41 -8.53
C LYS A 401 -10.51 -24.62 -9.02
N LEU A 402 -10.06 -23.64 -8.23
CA LEU A 402 -8.85 -22.89 -8.56
C LEU A 402 -7.64 -23.77 -8.22
N PRO A 403 -6.70 -23.97 -9.16
CA PRO A 403 -5.52 -24.80 -8.99
C PRO A 403 -4.59 -24.32 -7.87
#